data_6afa04dcbdbd1f14f02d792e9cfdd569
#
_entry.id   6afa04dcbdbd1f14f02d792e9cfdd569
#
_cell.length_a   1.000
_cell.length_b   1.000
_cell.length_c   1.000
_cell.angle_alpha   90.00
_cell.angle_beta   90.00
_cell.angle_gamma   90.00
#
_symmetry.space_group_name_H-M   'P 1'
#
loop_
_entity.id
_entity.type
_entity.pdbx_description
1 polymer ?
#
loop_
_entity_poly.entity_id
_entity_poly.type
_entity_poly.pdbx_seq_one_letter_code
_entity_poly.pdbx_strand_id
1 'polypeptide(L)'
;MKKIIGNSIGHDMENAKFPQNKDFCCTTCAIGKLILRLSYLKIRVEPLKFLERIQGDICGPIQPLPVPFRYFMVLIDASTRWSHVSLLSTRNHVFTKIMAQLIKLKAHYPEHRIQSIRMDNAAE
;
A
#
# COMPACT_ATOMS: atom_id res chain seq x y z
N MET A 1 -3.41 -19.74 17.24
CA MET A 1 -2.46 -20.84 17.09
C MET A 1 -3.10 -22.23 16.99
N LYS A 2 -4.14 -22.58 17.75
CA LYS A 2 -4.80 -23.92 17.66
C LYS A 2 -5.34 -24.29 16.27
N LYS A 3 -5.77 -23.33 15.42
CA LYS A 3 -6.32 -23.60 14.08
C LYS A 3 -5.27 -24.01 13.04
N ILE A 4 -4.00 -23.68 13.22
CA ILE A 4 -2.93 -24.00 12.26
C ILE A 4 -2.43 -25.43 12.48
N ILE A 5 -2.51 -25.94 13.71
CA ILE A 5 -2.03 -27.25 14.11
C ILE A 5 -2.99 -28.36 13.65
N GLY A 6 -4.30 -28.08 13.60
CA GLY A 6 -5.31 -29.06 13.18
C GLY A 6 -5.30 -29.42 11.68
N ASN A 7 -4.59 -28.66 10.84
CA ASN A 7 -4.54 -28.85 9.38
C ASN A 7 -3.19 -29.39 8.87
N SER A 8 -2.23 -29.69 9.74
CA SER A 8 -0.93 -30.27 9.33
C SER A 8 -1.06 -31.78 9.18
N ILE A 9 -1.10 -32.24 7.94
CA ILE A 9 -1.11 -33.66 7.59
C ILE A 9 0.29 -34.23 7.91
N GLY A 10 0.36 -35.19 8.85
CA GLY A 10 1.57 -35.95 9.12
C GLY A 10 2.31 -35.66 10.43
N HIS A 11 1.80 -34.81 11.30
CA HIS A 11 2.33 -34.63 12.65
C HIS A 11 1.29 -35.03 13.71
N ASP A 12 1.66 -36.04 14.50
CA ASP A 12 0.89 -36.48 15.67
C ASP A 12 1.08 -35.45 16.80
N MET A 13 0.36 -34.32 16.68
CA MET A 13 0.51 -33.15 17.59
C MET A 13 -0.51 -33.19 18.74
N GLU A 14 -1.36 -34.23 18.82
CA GLU A 14 -2.37 -34.34 19.90
C GLU A 14 -1.72 -34.51 21.28
N ASN A 15 -0.51 -35.04 21.34
CA ASN A 15 0.23 -35.27 22.58
C ASN A 15 1.44 -34.33 22.78
N ALA A 16 1.64 -33.32 21.94
CA ALA A 16 2.72 -32.36 22.10
C ALA A 16 2.47 -31.49 23.35
N LYS A 17 3.09 -31.83 24.45
CA LYS A 17 3.15 -30.97 25.64
C LYS A 17 4.01 -29.73 25.29
N PHE A 18 3.38 -28.65 24.90
CA PHE A 18 4.09 -27.38 24.77
C PHE A 18 4.54 -26.93 26.15
N PRO A 19 5.84 -26.61 26.34
CA PRO A 19 6.31 -26.09 27.59
C PRO A 19 5.57 -24.77 27.89
N GLN A 20 4.86 -24.75 29.02
CA GLN A 20 4.12 -23.59 29.52
C GLN A 20 5.06 -22.51 30.09
N ASN A 21 6.34 -22.57 29.76
CA ASN A 21 7.32 -21.66 30.31
C ASN A 21 7.12 -20.28 29.66
N LYS A 22 6.68 -19.32 30.46
CA LYS A 22 6.46 -17.92 30.05
C LYS A 22 7.73 -17.21 29.56
N ASP A 23 8.90 -17.83 29.77
CA ASP A 23 10.22 -17.25 29.50
C ASP A 23 10.83 -17.73 28.18
N PHE A 24 10.11 -18.52 27.37
CA PHE A 24 10.61 -18.96 26.08
C PHE A 24 10.49 -17.83 25.04
N CYS A 25 11.38 -16.87 25.10
CA CYS A 25 11.53 -15.85 24.10
C CYS A 25 12.46 -16.34 22.99
N CYS A 26 11.89 -16.71 21.85
CA CYS A 26 12.70 -17.01 20.66
C CYS A 26 13.42 -15.73 20.23
N THR A 27 14.75 -15.72 20.33
CA THR A 27 15.59 -14.56 19.98
C THR A 27 15.36 -14.09 18.54
N THR A 28 15.24 -15.01 17.58
CA THR A 28 14.93 -14.69 16.17
C THR A 28 13.56 -14.03 16.01
N CYS A 29 12.55 -14.53 16.71
CA CYS A 29 11.22 -13.92 16.71
C CYS A 29 11.21 -12.55 17.42
N ALA A 30 11.99 -12.40 18.48
CA ALA A 30 12.12 -11.13 19.20
C ALA A 30 12.79 -10.06 18.32
N ILE A 31 13.88 -10.42 17.62
CA ILE A 31 14.57 -9.52 16.69
C ILE A 31 13.65 -9.13 15.52
N GLY A 32 12.93 -10.08 14.93
CA GLY A 32 11.98 -9.80 13.86
C GLY A 32 10.77 -8.95 14.29
N LYS A 33 10.38 -8.97 15.57
CA LYS A 33 9.28 -8.17 16.11
C LYS A 33 9.71 -6.79 16.64
N LEU A 34 11.00 -6.57 16.87
CA LEU A 34 11.53 -5.28 17.35
C LEU A 34 11.32 -4.12 16.38
N ILE A 35 11.01 -4.41 15.12
CA ILE A 35 10.76 -3.40 14.07
C ILE A 35 9.35 -2.84 14.13
N LEU A 36 8.41 -3.47 14.82
CA LEU A 36 7.06 -2.95 15.02
C LEU A 36 7.08 -1.86 16.10
N ARG A 37 7.44 -0.64 15.73
CA ARG A 37 7.13 0.53 16.53
C ARG A 37 5.61 0.67 16.59
N LEU A 38 5.04 0.32 17.72
CA LEU A 38 3.66 0.67 18.02
C LEU A 38 3.58 2.21 18.01
N SER A 39 2.93 2.75 17.00
CA SER A 39 2.57 4.17 17.01
C SER A 39 1.48 4.37 18.05
N TYR A 40 1.86 4.83 19.24
CA TYR A 40 0.92 5.08 20.35
C TYR A 40 -0.02 6.27 20.12
N LEU A 41 0.26 7.08 19.13
CA LEU A 41 -0.58 8.23 18.79
C LEU A 41 -1.47 7.87 17.58
N LYS A 42 -2.64 7.33 17.83
CA LYS A 42 -3.75 7.45 16.88
C LYS A 42 -4.17 8.91 16.84
N ILE A 43 -3.52 9.69 15.98
CA ILE A 43 -4.06 10.98 15.59
C ILE A 43 -5.46 10.69 15.03
N ARG A 44 -6.49 11.23 15.65
CA ARG A 44 -7.84 11.23 15.08
C ARG A 44 -7.79 12.05 13.80
N VAL A 45 -7.51 11.36 12.69
CA VAL A 45 -7.61 11.96 11.37
C VAL A 45 -9.09 11.94 11.03
N GLU A 46 -9.68 13.11 10.80
CA GLU A 46 -11.03 13.19 10.28
C GLU A 46 -11.15 12.36 9.00
N PRO A 47 -12.29 11.66 8.80
CA PRO A 47 -12.47 10.87 7.60
C PRO A 47 -12.41 11.77 6.38
N LEU A 48 -11.53 11.45 5.46
CA LEU A 48 -11.37 12.17 4.21
C LEU A 48 -12.63 12.01 3.35
N LYS A 49 -13.03 13.10 2.70
CA LYS A 49 -14.11 13.07 1.72
C LYS A 49 -13.60 12.53 0.38
N PHE A 50 -14.53 12.08 -0.44
CA PHE A 50 -14.23 11.61 -1.79
C PHE A 50 -13.48 12.70 -2.60
N LEU A 51 -12.39 12.31 -3.26
CA LEU A 51 -11.48 13.17 -4.03
C LEU A 51 -10.75 14.27 -3.24
N GLU A 52 -10.91 14.37 -1.93
CA GLU A 52 -10.22 15.39 -1.14
C GLU A 52 -8.69 15.23 -1.21
N ARG A 53 -8.21 13.97 -1.18
CA ARG A 53 -6.78 13.65 -1.28
C ARG A 53 -6.53 12.51 -2.24
N ILE A 54 -5.69 12.76 -3.24
CA ILE A 54 -5.21 11.76 -4.18
C ILE A 54 -3.77 11.40 -3.83
N GLN A 55 -3.46 10.13 -3.77
CA GLN A 55 -2.12 9.59 -3.60
C GLN A 55 -1.66 9.04 -4.94
N GLY A 56 -0.43 9.33 -5.32
CA GLY A 56 0.15 8.86 -6.58
C GLY A 56 1.51 8.21 -6.36
N ASP A 57 1.79 7.20 -7.15
CA ASP A 57 3.07 6.52 -7.19
C ASP A 57 3.44 6.17 -8.63
N ILE A 58 4.75 6.10 -8.90
CA ILE A 58 5.31 5.76 -10.20
C ILE A 58 6.17 4.53 -10.05
N CYS A 59 5.80 3.47 -10.74
CA CYS A 59 6.52 2.21 -10.71
C CYS A 59 7.24 1.96 -12.04
N GLY A 60 8.43 1.39 -11.96
CA GLY A 60 9.24 1.01 -13.12
C GLY A 60 10.71 1.41 -12.98
N PRO A 61 11.55 1.05 -13.93
CA PRO A 61 11.19 0.47 -15.24
C PRO A 61 10.80 -1.02 -15.16
N ILE A 62 9.77 -1.40 -15.92
CA ILE A 62 9.29 -2.78 -15.99
C ILE A 62 10.17 -3.56 -16.97
N GLN A 63 10.57 -4.78 -16.62
CA GLN A 63 11.30 -5.69 -17.51
C GLN A 63 10.65 -7.09 -17.49
N PRO A 64 10.52 -7.80 -18.62
CA PRO A 64 10.81 -7.37 -19.99
C PRO A 64 9.83 -6.30 -20.47
N LEU A 65 10.32 -5.40 -21.32
CA LEU A 65 9.59 -4.23 -21.76
C LEU A 65 8.44 -4.60 -22.71
N PRO A 66 7.18 -4.36 -22.35
CA PRO A 66 6.13 -4.20 -23.34
C PRO A 66 6.32 -2.83 -24.01
N VAL A 67 7.04 -2.80 -25.09
CA VAL A 67 7.23 -1.60 -25.91
C VAL A 67 5.85 -1.02 -26.29
N PRO A 68 5.57 0.30 -26.13
CA PRO A 68 6.51 1.39 -25.81
C PRO A 68 6.53 1.84 -24.33
N PHE A 69 5.84 1.14 -23.44
CA PHE A 69 5.65 1.60 -22.06
C PHE A 69 6.66 0.96 -21.10
N ARG A 70 7.38 1.80 -20.38
CA ARG A 70 8.43 1.39 -19.42
C ARG A 70 8.02 1.59 -17.96
N TYR A 71 7.05 2.46 -17.73
CA TYR A 71 6.59 2.83 -16.40
C TYR A 71 5.07 2.78 -16.33
N PHE A 72 4.55 2.70 -15.14
CA PHE A 72 3.15 2.99 -14.90
C PHE A 72 3.00 3.88 -13.67
N MET A 73 1.96 4.69 -13.70
CA MET A 73 1.58 5.56 -12.62
C MET A 73 0.25 5.09 -12.07
N VAL A 74 0.15 5.03 -10.76
CA VAL A 74 -1.09 4.73 -10.05
C VAL A 74 -1.52 5.98 -9.29
N LEU A 75 -2.78 6.37 -9.43
CA LEU A 75 -3.42 7.40 -8.63
C LEU A 75 -4.53 6.75 -7.80
N ILE A 76 -4.53 7.00 -6.50
CA ILE A 76 -5.47 6.38 -5.56
C ILE A 76 -6.17 7.48 -4.76
N ASP A 77 -7.49 7.46 -4.76
CA ASP A 77 -8.28 8.29 -3.84
C ASP A 77 -8.15 7.76 -2.40
N ALA A 78 -7.70 8.60 -1.49
CA ALA A 78 -7.41 8.20 -0.11
C ALA A 78 -8.66 7.82 0.69
N SER A 79 -9.84 8.31 0.29
CA SER A 79 -11.12 8.03 0.93
C SER A 79 -11.70 6.68 0.49
N THR A 80 -11.95 6.53 -0.80
CA THR A 80 -12.65 5.38 -1.36
C THR A 80 -11.75 4.24 -1.78
N ARG A 81 -10.43 4.49 -1.88
CA ARG A 81 -9.44 3.57 -2.45
C ARG A 81 -9.61 3.30 -3.95
N TRP A 82 -10.49 4.05 -4.62
CA TRP A 82 -10.56 4.01 -6.06
C TRP A 82 -9.20 4.31 -6.68
N SER A 83 -8.80 3.53 -7.66
CA SER A 83 -7.50 3.63 -8.29
C SER A 83 -7.60 3.81 -9.79
N HIS A 84 -6.69 4.60 -10.34
CA HIS A 84 -6.51 4.80 -11.78
C HIS A 84 -5.07 4.54 -12.17
N VAL A 85 -4.87 3.70 -13.19
CA VAL A 85 -3.54 3.34 -13.68
C VAL A 85 -3.34 3.95 -15.05
N SER A 86 -2.17 4.57 -15.25
CA SER A 86 -1.75 5.13 -16.54
C SER A 86 -0.39 4.58 -16.93
N LEU A 87 -0.27 4.12 -18.18
CA LEU A 87 1.00 3.67 -18.74
C LEU A 87 1.81 4.86 -19.24
N LEU A 88 3.12 4.80 -19.03
CA LEU A 88 4.07 5.86 -19.36
C LEU A 88 5.26 5.29 -20.13
N SER A 89 5.64 5.96 -21.20
CA SER A 89 6.88 5.65 -21.92
C SER A 89 8.10 6.22 -21.22
N THR A 90 7.97 7.40 -20.62
CA THR A 90 9.02 8.10 -19.86
C THR A 90 8.46 8.74 -18.61
N ARG A 91 9.29 8.98 -17.60
CA ARG A 91 8.91 9.70 -16.37
C ARG A 91 8.49 11.15 -16.64
N ASN A 92 9.01 11.78 -17.68
CA ASN A 92 8.69 13.18 -18.01
C ASN A 92 7.21 13.41 -18.34
N HIS A 93 6.48 12.37 -18.76
CA HIS A 93 5.06 12.46 -19.08
C HIS A 93 4.13 12.37 -17.87
N VAL A 94 4.68 12.13 -16.68
CA VAL A 94 3.89 11.97 -15.44
C VAL A 94 3.01 13.17 -15.17
N PHE A 95 3.60 14.37 -15.17
CA PHE A 95 2.85 15.60 -14.88
C PHE A 95 1.68 15.80 -15.84
N THR A 96 1.92 15.63 -17.13
CA THR A 96 0.87 15.76 -18.16
C THR A 96 -0.26 14.76 -17.94
N LYS A 97 0.07 13.52 -17.58
CA LYS A 97 -0.93 12.47 -17.29
C LYS A 97 -1.72 12.76 -16.02
N ILE A 98 -1.06 13.24 -14.98
CA ILE A 98 -1.75 13.67 -13.74
C ILE A 98 -2.74 14.78 -14.06
N MET A 99 -2.31 15.83 -14.75
CA MET A 99 -3.17 16.97 -15.09
C MET A 99 -4.37 16.54 -15.93
N ALA A 100 -4.15 15.69 -16.94
CA ALA A 100 -5.24 15.16 -17.77
C ALA A 100 -6.25 14.36 -16.93
N GLN A 101 -5.78 13.55 -15.98
CA GLN A 101 -6.66 12.78 -15.10
C GLN A 101 -7.43 13.67 -14.11
N LEU A 102 -6.79 14.70 -13.56
CA LEU A 102 -7.45 15.65 -12.67
C LEU A 102 -8.55 16.44 -13.39
N ILE A 103 -8.29 16.87 -14.62
CA ILE A 103 -9.31 17.54 -15.44
C ILE A 103 -10.51 16.62 -15.67
N LYS A 104 -10.27 15.34 -15.99
CA LYS A 104 -11.34 14.35 -16.15
C LYS A 104 -12.14 14.15 -14.87
N LEU A 105 -11.45 13.98 -13.74
CA LEU A 105 -12.12 13.80 -12.45
C LEU A 105 -12.95 15.02 -12.07
N LYS A 106 -12.44 16.24 -12.29
CA LYS A 106 -13.17 17.48 -12.03
C LYS A 106 -14.38 17.64 -12.95
N ALA A 107 -14.28 17.20 -14.21
CA ALA A 107 -15.40 17.23 -15.14
C ALA A 107 -16.51 16.22 -14.78
N HIS A 108 -16.14 15.03 -14.29
CA HIS A 108 -17.10 14.01 -13.88
C HIS A 108 -17.73 14.28 -12.51
N TYR A 109 -16.97 14.91 -11.60
CA TYR A 109 -17.38 15.16 -10.21
C TYR A 109 -17.20 16.64 -9.84
N PRO A 110 -17.98 17.56 -10.44
CA PRO A 110 -17.82 19.00 -10.23
C PRO A 110 -18.05 19.42 -8.78
N GLU A 111 -18.91 18.71 -8.05
CA GLU A 111 -19.25 18.96 -6.64
C GLU A 111 -18.11 18.61 -5.67
N HIS A 112 -17.13 17.82 -6.12
CA HIS A 112 -16.04 17.37 -5.28
C HIS A 112 -14.75 18.15 -5.57
N ARG A 113 -14.20 18.77 -4.51
CA ARG A 113 -12.98 19.56 -4.64
C ARG A 113 -11.76 18.73 -4.29
N ILE A 114 -10.83 18.59 -5.23
CA ILE A 114 -9.52 18.01 -4.99
C ILE A 114 -8.68 19.05 -4.23
N GLN A 115 -8.29 18.74 -2.99
CA GLN A 115 -7.53 19.64 -2.14
C GLN A 115 -6.02 19.38 -2.20
N SER A 116 -5.63 18.11 -2.26
CA SER A 116 -4.22 17.74 -2.23
C SER A 116 -3.90 16.51 -3.05
N ILE A 117 -2.71 16.52 -3.64
CA ILE A 117 -2.12 15.38 -4.32
C ILE A 117 -0.81 15.08 -3.60
N ARG A 118 -0.63 13.84 -3.15
CA ARG A 118 0.62 13.37 -2.57
C ARG A 118 1.29 12.42 -3.53
N MET A 119 2.51 12.75 -3.91
CA MET A 119 3.41 11.88 -4.67
C MET A 119 4.55 11.48 -3.74
N ASP A 120 5.02 10.25 -3.87
CA ASP A 120 6.26 9.86 -3.20
C ASP A 120 7.43 10.54 -3.92
N ASN A 121 8.21 11.26 -3.14
CA ASN A 121 9.38 11.97 -3.64
C ASN A 121 10.56 11.03 -3.49
N ALA A 122 10.64 10.02 -4.36
CA ALA A 122 11.86 9.23 -4.49
C ALA A 122 12.96 10.18 -5.02
N ALA A 123 13.68 10.79 -4.09
CA ALA A 123 14.92 11.47 -4.40
C ALA A 123 15.90 10.40 -4.89
N GLU A 124 16.23 10.44 -6.16
CA GLU A 124 17.37 9.72 -6.74
C GLU A 124 18.66 10.49 -6.47
#